data_f53484978f3b3256c5e263363fc6e5de
#
_entry.id   f53484978f3b3256c5e263363fc6e5de
#
_cell.length_a   1.000
_cell.length_b   1.000
_cell.length_c   1.000
_cell.angle_alpha   90.00
_cell.angle_beta   90.00
_cell.angle_gamma   90.00
#
_symmetry.space_group_name_H-M   'P 1'
#
loop_
_entity.id
_entity.type
_entity.pdbx_description
1 polymer ?
#
loop_
_entity_poly.entity_id
_entity_poly.type
_entity_poly.pdbx_seq_one_letter_code
_entity_poly.pdbx_strand_id
1 'polypeptide(L)'
;MKKIQLILVGIVLLVAYGCNSNIYSEQLKKERRLIESYIARHGLIIVDTLPAADQWEENIYYRVPEGDNCYFHLVALGDTTFPEIEKEDEVLLRFKRYTLDEYPDTLSNWGTMDSADPIKLEYMVNSDNSCTGWQVALKYMKYPYSHCKIIVPSKMGFNEEVSTVTPYGYELKRTDNPIKVDNP
;
A
#
# COMPACT_ATOMS: atom_id res chain seq x y z
N MET A 1 22.48 -44.04 24.59
CA MET A 1 23.08 -43.06 23.70
C MET A 1 22.07 -42.52 22.66
N LYS A 2 21.35 -43.35 21.88
CA LYS A 2 20.40 -42.89 20.86
C LYS A 2 19.26 -41.96 21.38
N LYS A 3 18.72 -42.22 22.61
CA LYS A 3 17.66 -41.40 23.23
C LYS A 3 18.15 -39.99 23.61
N ILE A 4 19.38 -39.85 24.06
CA ILE A 4 19.99 -38.56 24.43
C ILE A 4 20.24 -37.71 23.15
N GLN A 5 20.70 -38.37 22.08
CA GLN A 5 20.89 -37.68 20.80
C GLN A 5 19.56 -37.15 20.19
N LEU A 6 18.47 -37.92 20.30
CA LEU A 6 17.13 -37.49 19.85
C LEU A 6 16.61 -36.27 20.66
N ILE A 7 16.84 -36.25 21.97
CA ILE A 7 16.45 -35.12 22.83
C ILE A 7 17.26 -33.86 22.47
N LEU A 8 18.58 -34.02 22.24
CA LEU A 8 19.46 -32.92 21.86
C LEU A 8 19.07 -32.31 20.51
N VAL A 9 18.71 -33.12 19.50
CA VAL A 9 18.23 -32.69 18.21
C VAL A 9 16.89 -31.96 18.33
N GLY A 10 15.97 -32.44 19.18
CA GLY A 10 14.68 -31.78 19.45
C GLY A 10 14.85 -30.39 20.09
N ILE A 11 15.80 -30.22 21.03
CA ILE A 11 16.09 -28.95 21.69
C ILE A 11 16.70 -27.95 20.69
N VAL A 12 17.61 -28.39 19.83
CA VAL A 12 18.23 -27.53 18.79
C VAL A 12 17.20 -27.03 17.78
N LEU A 13 16.23 -27.88 17.39
CA LEU A 13 15.13 -27.47 16.51
C LEU A 13 14.22 -26.42 17.17
N LEU A 14 13.88 -26.57 18.46
CA LEU A 14 13.04 -25.60 19.18
C LEU A 14 13.70 -24.22 19.32
N VAL A 15 15.03 -24.19 19.53
CA VAL A 15 15.77 -22.91 19.62
C VAL A 15 15.86 -22.22 18.27
N ALA A 16 15.97 -22.96 17.16
CA ALA A 16 16.01 -22.39 15.82
C ALA A 16 14.68 -21.73 15.40
N TYR A 17 13.54 -22.31 15.80
CA TYR A 17 12.21 -21.70 15.55
C TYR A 17 11.96 -20.46 16.42
N GLY A 18 12.47 -20.41 17.65
CA GLY A 18 12.31 -19.26 18.54
C GLY A 18 13.06 -18.01 18.09
N CYS A 19 14.23 -18.13 17.46
CA CYS A 19 15.01 -17.00 16.98
C CYS A 19 14.35 -16.25 15.81
N ASN A 20 13.75 -16.97 14.86
CA ASN A 20 13.13 -16.34 13.68
C ASN A 20 11.88 -15.51 14.02
N SER A 21 11.07 -15.98 14.96
CA SER A 21 9.86 -15.24 15.37
C SER A 21 10.19 -13.92 16.09
N ASN A 22 11.28 -13.88 16.84
CA ASN A 22 11.73 -12.67 17.54
C ASN A 22 12.23 -11.61 16.54
N ILE A 23 12.99 -11.99 15.51
CA ILE A 23 13.50 -11.08 14.49
C ILE A 23 12.34 -10.44 13.73
N TYR A 24 11.38 -11.20 13.28
CA TYR A 24 10.21 -10.69 12.56
C TYR A 24 9.37 -9.76 13.42
N SER A 25 9.15 -10.09 14.70
CA SER A 25 8.40 -9.21 15.60
C SER A 25 9.11 -7.87 15.85
N GLU A 26 10.43 -7.85 15.92
CA GLU A 26 11.22 -6.63 16.04
C GLU A 26 11.18 -5.79 14.76
N GLN A 27 11.18 -6.42 13.58
CA GLN A 27 11.00 -5.73 12.31
C GLN A 27 9.62 -5.05 12.21
N LEU A 28 8.55 -5.74 12.62
CA LEU A 28 7.20 -5.15 12.67
C LEU A 28 7.09 -3.97 13.66
N LYS A 29 7.79 -4.03 14.79
CA LYS A 29 7.87 -2.90 15.72
C LYS A 29 8.62 -1.70 15.11
N LYS A 30 9.68 -1.97 14.37
CA LYS A 30 10.42 -0.95 13.61
C LYS A 30 9.53 -0.29 12.56
N GLU A 31 8.85 -1.09 11.76
CA GLU A 31 7.88 -0.63 10.77
C GLU A 31 6.85 0.32 11.38
N ARG A 32 6.19 -0.10 12.48
CA ARG A 32 5.21 0.73 13.18
C ARG A 32 5.78 2.07 13.62
N ARG A 33 6.96 2.06 14.26
CA ARG A 33 7.64 3.30 14.68
C ARG A 33 7.97 4.22 13.51
N LEU A 34 8.36 3.66 12.36
CA LEU A 34 8.66 4.42 11.16
C LEU A 34 7.40 5.13 10.64
N ILE A 35 6.28 4.42 10.56
CA ILE A 35 4.98 4.99 10.18
C ILE A 35 4.53 6.08 11.17
N GLU A 36 4.59 5.80 12.48
CA GLU A 36 4.24 6.77 13.54
C GLU A 36 5.11 8.03 13.46
N SER A 37 6.42 7.86 13.24
CA SER A 37 7.36 8.97 13.08
C SER A 37 7.07 9.80 11.83
N TYR A 38 6.71 9.15 10.73
CA TYR A 38 6.28 9.83 9.50
C TYR A 38 5.02 10.66 9.73
N ILE A 39 3.99 10.07 10.36
CA ILE A 39 2.74 10.75 10.70
C ILE A 39 3.02 11.99 11.57
N ALA A 40 3.83 11.84 12.62
CA ALA A 40 4.16 12.94 13.52
C ALA A 40 4.97 14.05 12.82
N ARG A 41 5.97 13.68 12.02
CA ARG A 41 6.85 14.63 11.32
C ARG A 41 6.10 15.46 10.28
N HIS A 42 5.08 14.88 9.63
CA HIS A 42 4.26 15.57 8.64
C HIS A 42 2.98 16.18 9.22
N GLY A 43 2.75 16.07 10.53
CA GLY A 43 1.55 16.63 11.19
C GLY A 43 0.25 16.02 10.67
N LEU A 44 0.27 14.72 10.29
CA LEU A 44 -0.92 14.07 9.73
C LEU A 44 -1.95 13.82 10.83
N ILE A 45 -3.20 14.10 10.51
CA ILE A 45 -4.36 13.88 11.37
C ILE A 45 -5.04 12.59 10.93
N ILE A 46 -5.04 11.57 11.78
CA ILE A 46 -5.64 10.29 11.48
C ILE A 46 -7.09 10.27 11.97
N VAL A 47 -8.01 9.99 11.04
CA VAL A 47 -9.44 9.85 11.32
C VAL A 47 -9.91 8.42 11.07
N ASP A 48 -10.87 7.95 11.87
CA ASP A 48 -11.44 6.60 11.78
C ASP A 48 -12.76 6.57 10.98
N THR A 49 -13.27 7.74 10.60
CA THR A 49 -14.46 7.88 9.74
C THR A 49 -14.02 8.42 8.40
N LEU A 50 -14.45 7.77 7.32
CA LEU A 50 -14.14 8.20 5.96
C LEU A 50 -14.73 9.61 5.71
N PRO A 51 -13.89 10.63 5.42
CA PRO A 51 -14.37 11.96 5.09
C PRO A 51 -15.21 11.98 3.82
N ALA A 52 -16.19 12.88 3.74
CA ALA A 52 -16.87 13.16 2.48
C ALA A 52 -15.89 13.79 1.46
N ALA A 53 -16.22 13.74 0.18
CA ALA A 53 -15.28 14.13 -0.89
C ALA A 53 -14.79 15.59 -0.80
N ASP A 54 -15.60 16.47 -0.21
CA ASP A 54 -15.31 17.90 0.00
C ASP A 54 -14.69 18.22 1.37
N GLN A 55 -14.43 17.20 2.20
CA GLN A 55 -13.90 17.36 3.57
C GLN A 55 -12.44 16.91 3.71
N TRP A 56 -11.76 16.66 2.63
CA TRP A 56 -10.35 16.28 2.64
C TRP A 56 -9.44 17.51 2.72
N GLU A 57 -8.89 17.75 3.91
CA GLU A 57 -7.78 18.69 4.10
C GLU A 57 -6.45 17.98 3.86
N GLU A 58 -5.41 18.70 3.45
CA GLU A 58 -4.12 18.16 3.00
C GLU A 58 -3.47 17.16 3.98
N ASN A 59 -3.69 17.34 5.27
CA ASN A 59 -3.11 16.53 6.35
C ASN A 59 -4.07 15.50 6.95
N ILE A 60 -5.32 15.38 6.48
CA ILE A 60 -6.28 14.40 6.97
C ILE A 60 -6.08 13.07 6.26
N TYR A 61 -5.84 12.01 7.03
CA TYR A 61 -5.68 10.65 6.53
C TYR A 61 -6.69 9.72 7.20
N TYR A 62 -7.41 8.97 6.41
CA TYR A 62 -8.36 7.96 6.86
C TYR A 62 -7.63 6.64 7.16
N ARG A 63 -7.85 6.10 8.36
CA ARG A 63 -7.39 4.76 8.71
C ARG A 63 -8.28 3.73 8.00
N VAL A 64 -7.74 3.02 7.03
CA VAL A 64 -8.51 2.02 6.31
C VAL A 64 -8.69 0.75 7.15
N PRO A 65 -9.90 0.17 7.19
CA PRO A 65 -10.19 -1.00 8.01
C PRO A 65 -9.58 -2.30 7.45
N GLU A 66 -9.17 -2.29 6.19
CA GLU A 66 -8.59 -3.46 5.50
C GLU A 66 -7.18 -3.80 5.97
N GLY A 67 -6.50 -2.89 6.69
CA GLY A 67 -5.12 -3.14 7.13
C GLY A 67 -4.67 -2.32 8.33
N ASP A 68 -3.95 -2.97 9.24
CA ASP A 68 -3.31 -2.29 10.35
C ASP A 68 -2.25 -1.30 9.86
N ASN A 69 -2.31 -0.04 10.32
CA ASN A 69 -1.39 1.03 9.96
C ASN A 69 -1.37 1.41 8.47
N CYS A 70 -2.48 1.19 7.77
CA CYS A 70 -2.70 1.68 6.42
C CYS A 70 -3.56 2.95 6.46
N TYR A 71 -3.09 4.03 5.79
CA TYR A 71 -3.73 5.35 5.88
C TYR A 71 -3.87 5.96 4.50
N PHE A 72 -5.10 6.31 4.16
CA PHE A 72 -5.48 6.84 2.85
C PHE A 72 -5.84 8.32 2.92
N HIS A 73 -5.45 9.10 1.92
CA HIS A 73 -5.84 10.49 1.72
C HIS A 73 -6.26 10.72 0.27
N LEU A 74 -7.47 11.21 0.05
CA LEU A 74 -7.95 11.57 -1.28
C LEU A 74 -7.52 13.00 -1.62
N VAL A 75 -6.72 13.14 -2.68
CA VAL A 75 -6.27 14.43 -3.19
C VAL A 75 -7.25 15.00 -4.21
N ALA A 76 -7.79 14.12 -5.07
CA ALA A 76 -8.82 14.49 -6.05
C ALA A 76 -9.74 13.30 -6.32
N LEU A 77 -11.04 13.57 -6.33
CA LEU A 77 -12.07 12.54 -6.53
C LEU A 77 -12.05 11.96 -7.95
N GLY A 78 -11.57 12.74 -8.93
CA GLY A 78 -11.64 12.36 -10.34
C GLY A 78 -12.95 12.78 -11.01
N ASP A 79 -13.25 12.19 -12.17
CA ASP A 79 -14.40 12.55 -12.98
C ASP A 79 -15.61 11.68 -12.66
N THR A 80 -16.55 12.23 -11.90
CA THR A 80 -17.77 11.55 -11.45
C THR A 80 -18.84 11.40 -12.55
N THR A 81 -18.60 11.87 -13.76
CA THR A 81 -19.48 11.61 -14.91
C THR A 81 -19.32 10.18 -15.43
N PHE A 82 -18.22 9.53 -15.08
CA PHE A 82 -17.99 8.11 -15.32
C PHE A 82 -18.53 7.24 -14.17
N PRO A 83 -18.84 5.96 -14.42
CA PRO A 83 -19.22 5.03 -13.37
C PRO A 83 -18.07 4.80 -12.36
N GLU A 84 -18.43 4.39 -11.15
CA GLU A 84 -17.44 3.90 -10.20
C GLU A 84 -16.77 2.63 -10.73
N ILE A 85 -15.53 2.39 -10.29
CA ILE A 85 -14.77 1.20 -10.63
C ILE A 85 -15.50 -0.06 -10.15
N GLU A 86 -15.57 -1.08 -11.02
CA GLU A 86 -16.12 -2.38 -10.71
C GLU A 86 -15.02 -3.45 -10.73
N LYS A 87 -15.30 -4.61 -10.12
CA LYS A 87 -14.38 -5.74 -10.11
C LYS A 87 -13.99 -6.12 -11.55
N GLU A 88 -12.70 -6.40 -11.76
CA GLU A 88 -12.11 -6.77 -13.05
C GLU A 88 -12.01 -5.61 -14.07
N ASP A 89 -12.37 -4.39 -13.68
CA ASP A 89 -12.09 -3.22 -14.52
C ASP A 89 -10.59 -3.03 -14.68
N GLU A 90 -10.18 -2.77 -15.91
CA GLU A 90 -8.80 -2.38 -16.23
C GLU A 90 -8.53 -0.95 -15.80
N VAL A 91 -7.43 -0.72 -15.10
CA VAL A 91 -7.00 0.57 -14.58
C VAL A 91 -5.59 0.87 -15.02
N LEU A 92 -5.36 2.10 -15.46
CA LEU A 92 -4.03 2.63 -15.73
C LEU A 92 -3.60 3.57 -14.59
N LEU A 93 -2.54 3.20 -13.89
CA LEU A 93 -1.99 3.97 -12.77
C LEU A 93 -0.63 4.57 -13.07
N ARG A 94 -0.47 5.83 -12.69
CA ARG A 94 0.83 6.43 -12.42
C ARG A 94 1.07 6.47 -10.92
N PHE A 95 2.32 6.26 -10.52
CA PHE A 95 2.67 6.22 -9.11
C PHE A 95 3.95 6.98 -8.81
N LYS A 96 4.04 7.40 -7.55
CA LYS A 96 5.27 7.80 -6.90
C LYS A 96 5.34 7.02 -5.60
N ARG A 97 6.38 6.18 -5.43
CA ARG A 97 6.68 5.43 -4.21
C ARG A 97 7.81 6.13 -3.48
N TYR A 98 7.73 6.24 -2.16
CA TYR A 98 8.79 6.81 -1.36
C TYR A 98 8.90 6.10 0.00
N THR A 99 10.14 6.01 0.52
CA THR A 99 10.38 5.54 1.88
C THR A 99 9.87 6.56 2.90
N LEU A 100 9.54 6.09 4.11
CA LEU A 100 9.00 6.94 5.17
C LEU A 100 10.08 7.59 6.04
N ASP A 101 11.33 7.54 5.62
CA ASP A 101 12.48 8.11 6.31
C ASP A 101 12.51 9.65 6.25
N GLU A 102 13.45 10.24 6.95
CA GLU A 102 13.67 11.70 6.93
C GLU A 102 14.17 12.18 5.55
N TYR A 103 14.95 11.34 4.87
CA TYR A 103 15.45 11.57 3.50
C TYR A 103 14.94 10.46 2.58
N PRO A 104 13.73 10.63 2.02
CA PRO A 104 13.06 9.55 1.32
C PRO A 104 13.71 9.21 -0.02
N ASP A 105 14.00 7.94 -0.23
CA ASP A 105 14.23 7.41 -1.57
C ASP A 105 12.92 7.36 -2.33
N THR A 106 12.94 7.84 -3.58
CA THR A 106 11.74 7.96 -4.42
C THR A 106 11.91 7.22 -5.73
N LEU A 107 10.92 6.39 -6.06
CA LEU A 107 10.75 5.78 -7.37
C LEU A 107 9.42 6.26 -7.98
N SER A 108 9.42 6.63 -9.27
CA SER A 108 8.24 7.21 -9.89
C SER A 108 8.16 6.89 -11.38
N ASN A 109 6.95 6.60 -11.88
CA ASN A 109 6.61 6.70 -13.30
C ASN A 109 5.73 7.93 -13.58
N TRP A 110 5.76 8.91 -12.70
CA TRP A 110 5.04 10.18 -12.74
C TRP A 110 5.80 11.17 -13.59
N GLY A 111 5.83 10.99 -14.84
CA GLY A 111 6.73 11.80 -15.60
C GLY A 111 6.07 12.70 -16.64
N THR A 112 6.94 13.42 -17.35
CA THR A 112 6.68 14.15 -18.58
C THR A 112 6.37 13.18 -19.73
N MET A 113 6.00 13.69 -20.91
CA MET A 113 5.61 12.88 -22.08
C MET A 113 6.58 11.75 -22.48
N ASP A 114 7.84 11.81 -22.03
CA ASP A 114 8.91 10.82 -22.33
C ASP A 114 9.09 9.78 -21.21
N SER A 115 8.23 9.76 -20.21
CA SER A 115 8.35 8.83 -19.07
C SER A 115 7.70 7.48 -19.34
N ALA A 116 8.10 6.49 -18.55
CA ALA A 116 7.56 5.14 -18.58
C ALA A 116 6.02 5.12 -18.65
N ASP A 117 5.49 4.14 -19.35
CA ASP A 117 4.05 3.94 -19.47
C ASP A 117 3.37 3.78 -18.10
N PRO A 118 2.09 4.16 -17.96
CA PRO A 118 1.34 3.86 -16.77
C PRO A 118 1.29 2.34 -16.52
N ILE A 119 1.23 1.94 -15.25
CA ILE A 119 1.05 0.54 -14.88
C ILE A 119 -0.39 0.15 -15.17
N LYS A 120 -0.57 -0.94 -15.91
CA LYS A 120 -1.85 -1.56 -16.16
C LYS A 120 -2.11 -2.64 -15.11
N LEU A 121 -3.26 -2.60 -14.49
CA LEU A 121 -3.73 -3.62 -13.56
C LEU A 121 -5.25 -3.78 -13.64
N GLU A 122 -5.78 -4.85 -13.06
CA GLU A 122 -7.22 -5.09 -12.92
C GLU A 122 -7.64 -4.91 -11.46
N TYR A 123 -8.75 -4.20 -11.24
CA TYR A 123 -9.26 -3.96 -9.90
C TYR A 123 -9.79 -5.25 -9.27
N MET A 124 -9.45 -5.50 -8.01
CA MET A 124 -9.76 -6.71 -7.24
C MET A 124 -9.23 -8.02 -7.86
N VAL A 125 -8.21 -7.94 -8.71
CA VAL A 125 -7.50 -9.09 -9.26
C VAL A 125 -6.06 -9.08 -8.77
N ASN A 126 -5.61 -10.22 -8.24
CA ASN A 126 -4.22 -10.37 -7.82
C ASN A 126 -3.31 -10.48 -9.04
N SER A 127 -2.32 -9.60 -9.10
CA SER A 127 -1.31 -9.61 -10.15
C SER A 127 0.03 -9.11 -9.59
N ASP A 128 1.12 -9.42 -10.26
CA ASP A 128 2.46 -8.93 -9.90
C ASP A 128 2.59 -7.41 -10.09
N ASN A 129 1.67 -6.81 -10.84
CA ASN A 129 1.63 -5.36 -11.12
C ASN A 129 0.90 -4.56 -10.04
N SER A 130 0.34 -5.20 -9.02
CA SER A 130 -0.36 -4.52 -7.93
C SER A 130 -0.11 -5.18 -6.58
N CYS A 131 -0.28 -4.41 -5.52
CA CYS A 131 -0.27 -4.91 -4.15
C CYS A 131 -1.62 -4.64 -3.48
N THR A 132 -1.85 -5.27 -2.33
CA THR A 132 -3.10 -5.09 -1.55
C THR A 132 -3.36 -3.62 -1.24
N GLY A 133 -2.32 -2.85 -0.88
CA GLY A 133 -2.44 -1.43 -0.59
C GLY A 133 -2.96 -0.61 -1.79
N TRP A 134 -2.51 -0.94 -3.01
CA TRP A 134 -3.01 -0.29 -4.23
C TRP A 134 -4.47 -0.66 -4.53
N GLN A 135 -4.84 -1.92 -4.34
CA GLN A 135 -6.23 -2.37 -4.50
C GLN A 135 -7.17 -1.66 -3.50
N VAL A 136 -6.72 -1.49 -2.26
CA VAL A 136 -7.44 -0.71 -1.25
C VAL A 136 -7.52 0.77 -1.65
N ALA A 137 -6.44 1.37 -2.16
CA ALA A 137 -6.48 2.75 -2.64
C ALA A 137 -7.53 2.93 -3.76
N LEU A 138 -7.56 2.02 -4.73
CA LEU A 138 -8.53 2.04 -5.84
C LEU A 138 -9.98 1.98 -5.37
N LYS A 139 -10.27 1.21 -4.31
CA LYS A 139 -11.60 1.15 -3.68
C LYS A 139 -12.11 2.53 -3.25
N TYR A 140 -11.22 3.40 -2.77
CA TYR A 140 -11.56 4.75 -2.32
C TYR A 140 -11.39 5.81 -3.41
N MET A 141 -10.55 5.59 -4.40
CA MET A 141 -10.37 6.46 -5.56
C MET A 141 -11.59 6.46 -6.50
N LYS A 142 -12.24 5.33 -6.66
CA LYS A 142 -13.50 5.08 -7.39
C LYS A 142 -13.50 5.50 -8.88
N TYR A 143 -13.25 6.76 -9.19
CA TYR A 143 -13.46 7.36 -10.51
C TYR A 143 -12.17 7.52 -11.32
N PRO A 144 -12.25 7.57 -12.66
CA PRO A 144 -11.12 7.94 -13.51
C PRO A 144 -10.55 9.30 -13.13
N TYR A 145 -9.25 9.50 -13.40
CA TYR A 145 -8.52 10.72 -13.08
C TYR A 145 -8.46 11.09 -11.59
N SER A 146 -8.86 10.18 -10.71
CA SER A 146 -8.69 10.34 -9.27
C SER A 146 -7.21 10.33 -8.87
N HIS A 147 -6.92 10.96 -7.73
CA HIS A 147 -5.58 11.07 -7.19
C HIS A 147 -5.61 10.88 -5.67
N CYS A 148 -4.72 10.06 -5.15
CA CYS A 148 -4.62 9.82 -3.71
C CYS A 148 -3.17 9.74 -3.23
N LYS A 149 -3.02 9.85 -1.91
CA LYS A 149 -1.82 9.42 -1.17
C LYS A 149 -2.20 8.28 -0.24
N ILE A 150 -1.32 7.31 -0.08
CA ILE A 150 -1.57 6.18 0.83
C ILE A 150 -0.27 5.74 1.49
N ILE A 151 -0.32 5.50 2.80
CA ILE A 151 0.76 4.86 3.57
C ILE A 151 0.41 3.38 3.64
N VAL A 152 1.28 2.53 3.11
CA VAL A 152 1.07 1.10 2.99
C VAL A 152 2.06 0.36 3.90
N PRO A 153 1.58 -0.37 4.91
CA PRO A 153 2.42 -1.24 5.71
C PRO A 153 2.93 -2.40 4.86
N SER A 154 4.08 -2.95 5.19
CA SER A 154 4.74 -4.00 4.41
C SER A 154 3.84 -5.17 4.04
N LYS A 155 2.99 -5.61 4.98
CA LYS A 155 2.06 -6.74 4.78
C LYS A 155 1.04 -6.53 3.65
N MET A 156 0.80 -5.28 3.26
CA MET A 156 -0.10 -4.90 2.18
C MET A 156 0.67 -4.42 0.93
N GLY A 157 1.99 -4.42 0.99
CA GLY A 157 2.88 -4.00 -0.07
C GLY A 157 3.17 -5.09 -1.11
N PHE A 158 4.11 -4.81 -2.00
CA PHE A 158 4.65 -5.78 -2.96
C PHE A 158 5.49 -6.84 -2.24
N ASN A 159 5.74 -7.99 -2.90
CA ASN A 159 6.48 -9.12 -2.33
C ASN A 159 7.83 -8.72 -1.72
N GLU A 160 8.56 -7.81 -2.36
CA GLU A 160 9.82 -7.27 -1.84
C GLU A 160 9.61 -6.54 -0.50
N GLU A 161 8.58 -5.72 -0.41
CA GLU A 161 8.23 -4.95 0.78
C GLU A 161 7.81 -5.85 1.94
N VAL A 162 7.04 -6.91 1.62
CA VAL A 162 6.67 -7.96 2.60
C VAL A 162 7.91 -8.66 3.13
N SER A 163 8.83 -9.03 2.25
CA SER A 163 10.04 -9.81 2.62
C SER A 163 11.03 -9.00 3.46
N THR A 164 11.12 -7.69 3.21
CA THR A 164 12.02 -6.77 3.93
C THR A 164 11.35 -6.10 5.14
N VAL A 165 10.04 -6.29 5.32
CA VAL A 165 9.20 -5.62 6.33
C VAL A 165 9.37 -4.10 6.27
N THR A 166 9.27 -3.55 5.05
CA THR A 166 9.48 -2.14 4.78
C THR A 166 8.16 -1.48 4.34
N PRO A 167 7.65 -0.48 5.07
CA PRO A 167 6.46 0.29 4.69
C PRO A 167 6.84 1.37 3.69
N TYR A 168 5.91 1.73 2.81
CA TYR A 168 6.09 2.81 1.84
C TYR A 168 4.91 3.78 1.83
N GLY A 169 5.21 5.03 1.49
CA GLY A 169 4.21 5.98 1.03
C GLY A 169 4.07 5.90 -0.48
N TYR A 170 2.82 5.99 -0.94
CA TYR A 170 2.49 6.06 -2.35
C TYR A 170 1.65 7.28 -2.65
N GLU A 171 1.88 7.85 -3.80
CA GLU A 171 0.99 8.80 -4.45
C GLU A 171 0.55 8.15 -5.76
N LEU A 172 -0.77 8.00 -5.97
CA LEU A 172 -1.35 7.25 -7.08
C LEU A 172 -2.30 8.15 -7.88
N LYS A 173 -2.19 8.10 -9.19
CA LYS A 173 -3.13 8.73 -10.13
C LYS A 173 -3.71 7.70 -11.09
N ARG A 174 -5.03 7.65 -11.19
CA ARG A 174 -5.69 6.98 -12.30
C ARG A 174 -5.57 7.89 -13.53
N THR A 175 -5.17 7.30 -14.66
CA THR A 175 -5.02 8.00 -15.94
C THR A 175 -5.92 7.42 -17.02
N ASP A 176 -6.67 6.38 -16.67
CA ASP A 176 -7.59 5.68 -17.55
C ASP A 176 -8.87 6.47 -17.79
N ASN A 177 -9.28 6.45 -19.03
CA ASN A 177 -10.64 6.70 -19.41
C ASN A 177 -11.27 5.33 -19.69
N PRO A 178 -12.16 4.80 -18.85
CA PRO A 178 -12.78 3.51 -19.10
C PRO A 178 -13.63 3.63 -20.38
N ILE A 179 -13.04 3.21 -21.48
CA ILE A 179 -13.81 2.91 -22.68
C ILE A 179 -14.57 1.64 -22.32
N LYS A 180 -15.86 1.77 -21.95
CA LYS A 180 -16.74 0.60 -21.98
C LYS A 180 -16.73 0.12 -23.43
N VAL A 181 -15.98 -0.95 -23.70
CA VAL A 181 -16.18 -1.72 -24.91
C VAL A 181 -17.55 -2.38 -24.70
N ASP A 182 -18.58 -1.76 -25.23
CA ASP A 182 -19.88 -2.41 -25.37
C ASP A 182 -19.60 -3.68 -26.18
N ASN A 183 -19.46 -4.81 -25.48
CA ASN A 183 -19.43 -6.11 -26.13
C ASN A 183 -20.83 -6.32 -26.71
N PRO A 184 -20.95 -6.51 -28.04
CA PRO A 184 -22.22 -6.69 -28.72
C PRO A 184 -22.94 -7.97 -28.31
#